data_272e1ec90210e425c26ed7168e1286d1
#
_entry.id   272e1ec90210e425c26ed7168e1286d1
#
_cell.length_a   1.000
_cell.length_b   1.000
_cell.length_c   1.000
_cell.angle_alpha   90.00
_cell.angle_beta   90.00
_cell.angle_gamma   90.00
#
_symmetry.space_group_name_H-M   'P 1'
#
loop_
_entity.id
_entity.type
_entity.pdbx_description
1 polymer ?
#
loop_
_entity_poly.entity_id
_entity_poly.type
_entity_poly.pdbx_seq_one_letter_code
_entity_poly.pdbx_strand_id
1 'polypeptide(L)'
;MRLTIAAALALVAESSLSAQTAVPDFSAATPIAGSWTYAAMADGSEATFANPSALPQLTIRCVRATRRVTIAKPATGAAPFMYVWTSSAVRSVPASFNPLTNRISIDVTSNDPLLDALVFSRGRIGVIVAQSAGAAAPSVQLVVPSWPEIARVVEDCRS
;
A
#
# COMPACT_ATOMS: atom_id res chain seq x y z
N MET A 1 30.73 -56.00 -39.84
CA MET A 1 31.04 -55.25 -38.60
C MET A 1 30.30 -53.94 -38.64
N ARG A 2 29.12 -53.83 -37.96
CA ARG A 2 28.25 -52.64 -37.95
C ARG A 2 28.38 -51.99 -36.57
N LEU A 3 28.95 -50.75 -36.53
CA LEU A 3 29.00 -49.93 -35.33
C LEU A 3 27.68 -49.15 -35.22
N THR A 4 26.93 -49.37 -34.16
CA THR A 4 25.80 -48.54 -33.77
C THR A 4 26.28 -47.52 -32.74
N ILE A 5 26.21 -46.22 -33.12
CA ILE A 5 26.49 -45.10 -32.24
C ILE A 5 25.17 -44.74 -31.55
N ALA A 6 25.09 -44.93 -30.25
CA ALA A 6 23.98 -44.43 -29.41
C ALA A 6 24.27 -43.01 -28.99
N ALA A 7 23.44 -42.07 -29.47
CA ALA A 7 23.48 -40.69 -29.02
C ALA A 7 22.63 -40.53 -27.76
N ALA A 8 23.26 -40.18 -26.63
CA ALA A 8 22.59 -39.88 -25.40
C ALA A 8 22.17 -38.38 -25.43
N LEU A 9 20.86 -38.10 -25.48
CA LEU A 9 20.31 -36.75 -25.28
C LEU A 9 20.29 -36.48 -23.77
N ALA A 10 21.12 -35.54 -23.32
CA ALA A 10 21.03 -34.99 -21.95
C ALA A 10 19.96 -33.89 -21.94
N LEU A 11 18.81 -34.12 -21.30
CA LEU A 11 17.84 -33.08 -20.98
C LEU A 11 18.40 -32.22 -19.85
N VAL A 12 18.78 -31.00 -20.15
CA VAL A 12 19.07 -29.97 -19.16
C VAL A 12 17.74 -29.36 -18.73
N ALA A 13 17.27 -29.71 -17.54
CA ALA A 13 16.12 -29.08 -16.91
C ALA A 13 16.54 -27.70 -16.39
N GLU A 14 16.20 -26.63 -17.11
CA GLU A 14 16.35 -25.27 -16.61
C GLU A 14 15.32 -25.02 -15.51
N SER A 15 15.77 -25.08 -14.26
CA SER A 15 14.99 -24.64 -13.10
C SER A 15 14.93 -23.12 -13.09
N SER A 16 13.85 -22.55 -13.61
CA SER A 16 13.55 -21.12 -13.48
C SER A 16 13.27 -20.82 -12.00
N LEU A 17 14.28 -20.34 -11.26
CA LEU A 17 14.07 -19.71 -9.97
C LEU A 17 13.26 -18.44 -10.19
N SER A 18 11.95 -18.49 -9.94
CA SER A 18 11.13 -17.29 -9.81
C SER A 18 11.64 -16.51 -8.60
N ALA A 19 12.37 -15.42 -8.84
CA ALA A 19 12.76 -14.49 -7.79
C ALA A 19 11.47 -13.87 -7.23
N GLN A 20 10.98 -14.41 -6.12
CA GLN A 20 9.91 -13.78 -5.34
C GLN A 20 10.47 -12.48 -4.77
N THR A 21 10.00 -11.38 -5.31
CA THR A 21 10.34 -10.05 -4.85
C THR A 21 9.80 -9.86 -3.43
N ALA A 22 10.69 -9.82 -2.45
CA ALA A 22 10.31 -9.62 -1.06
C ALA A 22 9.68 -8.23 -0.91
N VAL A 23 8.46 -8.18 -0.36
CA VAL A 23 7.85 -6.92 0.06
C VAL A 23 8.72 -6.33 1.17
N PRO A 24 9.09 -5.02 1.10
CA PRO A 24 9.89 -4.40 2.15
C PRO A 24 9.25 -4.55 3.52
N ASP A 25 10.05 -4.94 4.51
CA ASP A 25 9.65 -4.95 5.91
C ASP A 25 9.94 -3.58 6.55
N PHE A 26 8.91 -2.92 7.04
CA PHE A 26 9.02 -1.63 7.72
C PHE A 26 9.05 -1.74 9.25
N SER A 27 9.18 -2.94 9.81
CA SER A 27 9.18 -3.14 11.27
C SER A 27 10.26 -2.32 11.99
N ALA A 28 11.41 -2.08 11.35
CA ALA A 28 12.50 -1.27 11.87
C ALA A 28 12.58 0.13 11.24
N ALA A 29 11.73 0.48 10.26
CA ALA A 29 11.79 1.76 9.59
C ALA A 29 11.34 2.90 10.50
N THR A 30 12.07 4.02 10.52
CA THR A 30 11.66 5.21 11.25
C THR A 30 10.56 5.95 10.49
N PRO A 31 9.39 6.20 11.11
CA PRO A 31 8.37 7.04 10.50
C PRO A 31 8.89 8.45 10.23
N ILE A 32 8.43 9.08 9.15
CA ILE A 32 8.73 10.48 8.89
C ILE A 32 8.10 11.37 9.97
N ALA A 33 8.72 12.53 10.21
CA ALA A 33 8.17 13.53 11.12
C ALA A 33 6.87 14.12 10.58
N GLY A 34 5.92 14.38 11.46
CA GLY A 34 4.62 14.95 11.12
C GLY A 34 3.56 14.61 12.14
N SER A 35 2.33 14.97 11.83
CA SER A 35 1.18 14.71 12.71
C SER A 35 -0.07 14.37 11.90
N TRP A 36 -0.96 13.58 12.52
CA TRP A 36 -2.29 13.33 12.01
C TRP A 36 -3.26 14.40 12.50
N THR A 37 -4.20 14.72 11.64
CA THR A 37 -5.40 15.51 11.99
C THR A 37 -6.63 14.76 11.52
N TYR A 38 -7.72 14.86 12.28
CA TYR A 38 -9.02 14.32 11.91
C TYR A 38 -9.98 15.47 11.63
N ALA A 39 -10.76 15.35 10.56
CA ALA A 39 -11.82 16.28 10.20
C ALA A 39 -13.13 15.54 9.89
N ALA A 40 -14.22 15.96 10.53
CA ALA A 40 -15.54 15.56 10.11
C ALA A 40 -15.93 16.34 8.84
N MET A 41 -16.50 15.64 7.87
CA MET A 41 -16.95 16.20 6.60
C MET A 41 -18.47 16.03 6.47
N ALA A 42 -19.11 16.80 5.60
CA ALA A 42 -20.55 16.68 5.36
C ALA A 42 -20.95 15.28 4.87
N ASP A 43 -20.10 14.64 4.07
CA ASP A 43 -20.30 13.32 3.45
C ASP A 43 -19.54 12.18 4.15
N GLY A 44 -18.82 12.46 5.24
CA GLY A 44 -18.01 11.45 5.93
C GLY A 44 -16.97 12.02 6.87
N SER A 45 -15.74 11.52 6.81
CA SER A 45 -14.62 12.00 7.62
C SER A 45 -13.29 11.75 6.93
N GLU A 46 -12.26 12.45 7.39
CA GLU A 46 -10.91 12.35 6.84
C GLU A 46 -9.86 12.43 7.94
N ALA A 47 -8.85 11.56 7.87
CA ALA A 47 -7.61 11.68 8.61
C ALA A 47 -6.49 12.03 7.63
N THR A 48 -5.75 13.09 7.92
CA THR A 48 -4.62 13.55 7.10
C THR A 48 -3.35 13.55 7.92
N PHE A 49 -2.32 12.85 7.45
CA PHE A 49 -0.95 12.98 7.95
C PHE A 49 -0.22 14.05 7.14
N ALA A 50 0.24 15.09 7.82
CA ALA A 50 1.03 16.15 7.22
C ALA A 50 2.44 16.20 7.85
N ASN A 51 3.45 16.54 7.03
CA ASN A 51 4.80 16.77 7.50
C ASN A 51 4.89 18.10 8.28
N PRO A 52 6.04 18.45 8.90
CA PRO A 52 6.21 19.69 9.65
C PRO A 52 5.97 20.98 8.85
N SER A 53 6.04 20.91 7.51
CA SER A 53 5.70 22.02 6.62
C SER A 53 4.22 22.07 6.24
N ALA A 54 3.36 21.34 6.95
CA ALA A 54 1.92 21.22 6.72
C ALA A 54 1.53 20.65 5.34
N LEU A 55 2.44 19.93 4.67
CA LEU A 55 2.16 19.29 3.40
C LEU A 55 1.57 17.89 3.63
N PRO A 56 0.35 17.60 3.13
CA PRO A 56 -0.27 16.28 3.24
C PRO A 56 0.56 15.19 2.58
N GLN A 57 0.93 14.17 3.35
CA GLN A 57 1.71 13.01 2.90
C GLN A 57 0.84 11.77 2.72
N LEU A 58 -0.18 11.59 3.57
CA LEU A 58 -1.13 10.49 3.50
C LEU A 58 -2.50 10.98 3.94
N THR A 59 -3.53 10.55 3.24
CA THR A 59 -4.93 10.88 3.58
C THR A 59 -5.73 9.58 3.59
N ILE A 60 -6.55 9.40 4.62
CA ILE A 60 -7.52 8.30 4.73
C ILE A 60 -8.89 8.95 4.86
N ARG A 61 -9.76 8.74 3.86
CA ARG A 61 -11.07 9.40 3.77
C ARG A 61 -12.19 8.38 3.69
N CYS A 62 -13.20 8.55 4.50
CA CYS A 62 -14.47 7.85 4.41
C CYS A 62 -15.48 8.66 3.61
N VAL A 63 -16.22 8.00 2.72
CA VAL A 63 -17.48 8.48 2.12
C VAL A 63 -18.61 7.59 2.61
N ARG A 64 -19.42 8.08 3.54
CA ARG A 64 -20.47 7.28 4.22
C ARG A 64 -21.51 6.73 3.26
N ALA A 65 -21.96 7.52 2.29
CA ALA A 65 -23.00 7.11 1.34
C ALA A 65 -22.60 5.86 0.52
N THR A 66 -21.32 5.68 0.23
CA THR A 66 -20.81 4.53 -0.52
C THR A 66 -20.14 3.48 0.37
N ARG A 67 -19.95 3.78 1.66
CA ARG A 67 -19.20 2.95 2.62
C ARG A 67 -17.82 2.57 2.09
N ARG A 68 -17.14 3.54 1.47
CA ARG A 68 -15.81 3.36 0.91
C ARG A 68 -14.80 4.19 1.65
N VAL A 69 -13.63 3.61 1.83
CA VAL A 69 -12.46 4.29 2.39
C VAL A 69 -11.39 4.39 1.32
N THR A 70 -11.01 5.62 1.02
CA THR A 70 -9.92 5.95 0.10
C THR A 70 -8.65 6.21 0.88
N ILE A 71 -7.55 5.56 0.50
CA ILE A 71 -6.20 5.85 1.02
C ILE A 71 -5.42 6.50 -0.12
N ALA A 72 -4.98 7.74 0.07
CA ALA A 72 -4.36 8.53 -0.98
C ALA A 72 -3.07 9.22 -0.52
N LYS A 73 -2.08 9.30 -1.40
CA LYS A 73 -0.82 10.03 -1.18
C LYS A 73 -0.45 10.85 -2.40
N PRO A 74 0.39 11.90 -2.25
CA PRO A 74 0.98 12.60 -3.39
C PRO A 74 1.79 11.65 -4.28
N ALA A 75 1.71 11.87 -5.60
CA ALA A 75 2.48 11.13 -6.59
C ALA A 75 2.72 11.98 -7.82
N THR A 76 3.80 11.74 -8.53
CA THR A 76 4.16 12.45 -9.76
C THR A 76 3.71 11.73 -11.03
N GLY A 77 3.10 10.54 -10.89
CA GLY A 77 2.65 9.74 -12.03
C GLY A 77 1.81 8.55 -11.59
N ALA A 78 1.22 7.90 -12.57
CA ALA A 78 0.43 6.69 -12.37
C ALA A 78 1.30 5.49 -12.00
N ALA A 79 0.75 4.62 -11.18
CA ALA A 79 1.26 3.29 -10.94
C ALA A 79 0.08 2.32 -10.76
N PRO A 80 0.18 1.06 -11.20
CA PRO A 80 -0.93 0.14 -11.19
C PRO A 80 -1.31 -0.34 -9.78
N PHE A 81 -0.37 -0.28 -8.82
CA PHE A 81 -0.59 -0.82 -7.48
C PHE A 81 -0.02 0.09 -6.39
N MET A 82 -0.69 0.08 -5.24
CA MET A 82 -0.20 0.59 -3.98
C MET A 82 -0.15 -0.57 -2.98
N TYR A 83 1.02 -0.75 -2.35
CA TYR A 83 1.17 -1.65 -1.22
C TYR A 83 0.94 -0.87 0.07
N VAL A 84 0.18 -1.48 0.95
CA VAL A 84 -0.01 -1.01 2.32
C VAL A 84 0.57 -2.06 3.26
N TRP A 85 1.57 -1.65 4.01
CA TRP A 85 2.23 -2.45 5.04
C TRP A 85 1.73 -2.03 6.41
N THR A 86 1.44 -3.01 7.25
CA THR A 86 1.08 -2.84 8.66
C THR A 86 1.87 -3.87 9.48
N SER A 87 1.85 -3.77 10.80
CA SER A 87 2.52 -4.74 11.67
C SER A 87 1.96 -6.17 11.59
N SER A 88 0.79 -6.35 10.99
CA SER A 88 0.10 -7.65 10.90
C SER A 88 -0.19 -8.12 9.47
N ALA A 89 -0.10 -7.24 8.49
CA ALA A 89 -0.44 -7.56 7.11
C ALA A 89 0.32 -6.70 6.10
N VAL A 90 0.55 -7.26 4.93
CA VAL A 90 0.98 -6.51 3.74
C VAL A 90 0.01 -6.83 2.61
N ARG A 91 -0.48 -5.80 1.93
CA ARG A 91 -1.44 -6.00 0.84
C ARG A 91 -1.14 -5.09 -0.33
N SER A 92 -1.18 -5.66 -1.54
CA SER A 92 -1.18 -4.95 -2.81
C SER A 92 -2.61 -4.69 -3.23
N VAL A 93 -2.94 -3.44 -3.56
CA VAL A 93 -4.28 -3.04 -4.03
C VAL A 93 -4.12 -2.27 -5.34
N PRO A 94 -4.96 -2.53 -6.35
CA PRO A 94 -4.97 -1.72 -7.57
C PRO A 94 -5.14 -0.24 -7.25
N ALA A 95 -4.32 0.60 -7.87
CA ALA A 95 -4.27 2.03 -7.60
C ALA A 95 -4.75 2.85 -8.79
N SER A 96 -5.31 4.02 -8.49
CA SER A 96 -5.74 5.01 -9.47
C SER A 96 -4.98 6.31 -9.26
N PHE A 97 -4.48 6.92 -10.34
CA PHE A 97 -3.81 8.21 -10.31
C PHE A 97 -4.73 9.31 -10.83
N ASN A 98 -4.85 10.39 -10.08
CA ASN A 98 -5.57 11.59 -10.51
C ASN A 98 -4.56 12.70 -10.86
N PRO A 99 -4.38 13.03 -12.15
CA PRO A 99 -3.43 14.06 -12.58
C PRO A 99 -3.83 15.47 -12.20
N LEU A 100 -5.12 15.72 -11.93
CA LEU A 100 -5.58 17.06 -11.52
C LEU A 100 -5.17 17.41 -10.09
N THR A 101 -5.08 16.39 -9.24
CA THR A 101 -4.70 16.56 -7.82
C THR A 101 -3.29 16.07 -7.52
N ASN A 102 -2.59 15.47 -8.51
CA ASN A 102 -1.30 14.80 -8.34
C ASN A 102 -1.31 13.81 -7.15
N ARG A 103 -2.36 12.98 -7.08
CA ARG A 103 -2.51 11.96 -6.04
C ARG A 103 -2.74 10.58 -6.63
N ILE A 104 -2.15 9.59 -5.99
CA ILE A 104 -2.45 8.19 -6.23
C ILE A 104 -3.24 7.65 -5.05
N SER A 105 -4.26 6.83 -5.32
CA SER A 105 -5.18 6.32 -4.31
C SER A 105 -5.58 4.88 -4.56
N ILE A 106 -5.99 4.22 -3.48
CA ILE A 106 -6.70 2.96 -3.47
C ILE A 106 -8.03 3.13 -2.75
N ASP A 107 -9.03 2.36 -3.16
CA ASP A 107 -10.36 2.35 -2.56
C ASP A 107 -10.71 0.97 -2.05
N VAL A 108 -11.12 0.89 -0.79
CA VAL A 108 -11.57 -0.35 -0.14
C VAL A 108 -12.95 -0.15 0.48
N THR A 109 -13.68 -1.25 0.71
CA THR A 109 -14.94 -1.19 1.44
C THR A 109 -14.71 -0.94 2.93
N SER A 110 -15.67 -0.37 3.64
CA SER A 110 -15.55 -0.07 5.09
C SER A 110 -15.27 -1.30 5.96
N ASN A 111 -15.64 -2.49 5.50
CA ASN A 111 -15.41 -3.76 6.21
C ASN A 111 -14.18 -4.54 5.68
N ASP A 112 -13.36 -3.92 4.85
CA ASP A 112 -12.14 -4.56 4.35
C ASP A 112 -11.16 -4.85 5.49
N PRO A 113 -10.63 -6.09 5.63
CA PRO A 113 -9.67 -6.44 6.70
C PRO A 113 -8.39 -5.59 6.72
N LEU A 114 -8.03 -4.96 5.59
CA LEU A 114 -6.91 -4.03 5.55
C LEU A 114 -7.11 -2.84 6.49
N LEU A 115 -8.35 -2.38 6.66
CA LEU A 115 -8.67 -1.26 7.57
C LEU A 115 -8.44 -1.65 9.03
N ASP A 116 -8.79 -2.87 9.43
CA ASP A 116 -8.48 -3.36 10.77
C ASP A 116 -6.98 -3.50 10.98
N ALA A 117 -6.25 -3.99 9.98
CA ALA A 117 -4.79 -4.07 10.03
C ALA A 117 -4.15 -2.67 10.17
N LEU A 118 -4.70 -1.64 9.52
CA LEU A 118 -4.25 -0.25 9.65
C LEU A 118 -4.50 0.30 11.07
N VAL A 119 -5.73 0.14 11.57
CA VAL A 119 -6.15 0.63 12.91
C VAL A 119 -5.32 0.00 14.01
N PHE A 120 -5.05 -1.32 13.92
CA PHE A 120 -4.30 -2.07 14.94
C PHE A 120 -2.80 -2.17 14.64
N SER A 121 -2.30 -1.43 13.65
CA SER A 121 -0.87 -1.46 13.33
C SER A 121 -0.03 -0.88 14.46
N ARG A 122 1.02 -1.62 14.86
CA ARG A 122 1.88 -1.25 15.98
C ARG A 122 2.90 -0.21 15.56
N GLY A 123 2.63 1.04 15.92
CA GLY A 123 3.56 2.16 15.82
C GLY A 123 3.73 2.76 14.42
N ARG A 124 3.50 2.03 13.35
CA ARG A 124 3.74 2.55 11.98
C ARG A 124 2.91 1.88 10.89
N ILE A 125 2.79 2.59 9.77
CA ILE A 125 2.18 2.14 8.52
C ILE A 125 3.15 2.47 7.40
N GLY A 126 3.38 1.52 6.49
CA GLY A 126 4.16 1.71 5.27
C GLY A 126 3.24 1.80 4.05
N VAL A 127 3.49 2.77 3.18
CA VAL A 127 2.79 2.90 1.89
C VAL A 127 3.81 2.95 0.76
N ILE A 128 3.66 2.08 -0.21
CA ILE A 128 4.58 1.92 -1.33
C ILE A 128 3.79 2.01 -2.63
N VAL A 129 4.27 2.81 -3.56
CA VAL A 129 3.75 2.85 -4.93
C VAL A 129 4.64 1.97 -5.81
N ALA A 130 4.06 0.97 -6.46
CA ALA A 130 4.80 0.00 -7.26
C ALA A 130 4.30 -0.05 -8.70
N GLN A 131 5.24 -0.26 -9.64
CA GLN A 131 4.96 -0.32 -11.08
C GLN A 131 4.28 -1.63 -11.51
N SER A 132 4.42 -2.70 -10.71
CA SER A 132 3.73 -3.98 -10.93
C SER A 132 3.48 -4.67 -9.60
N ALA A 133 2.48 -5.57 -9.56
CA ALA A 133 2.31 -6.47 -8.42
C ALA A 133 3.55 -7.37 -8.29
N GLY A 134 4.23 -7.32 -7.16
CA GLY A 134 5.49 -8.06 -6.95
C GLY A 134 6.75 -7.36 -7.45
N ALA A 135 6.69 -6.06 -7.85
CA ALA A 135 7.88 -5.31 -8.26
C ALA A 135 8.92 -5.22 -7.15
N ALA A 136 10.20 -5.48 -7.51
CA ALA A 136 11.31 -5.57 -6.57
C ALA A 136 11.69 -4.25 -5.90
N ALA A 137 11.52 -3.15 -6.61
CA ALA A 137 11.92 -1.84 -6.13
C ALA A 137 10.72 -0.89 -6.15
N PRO A 138 10.21 -0.47 -4.99
CA PRO A 138 9.19 0.55 -4.92
C PRO A 138 9.76 1.90 -5.36
N SER A 139 9.03 2.62 -6.21
CA SER A 139 9.46 3.93 -6.68
C SER A 139 9.40 4.99 -5.57
N VAL A 140 8.45 4.89 -4.64
CA VAL A 140 8.29 5.81 -3.51
C VAL A 140 7.79 5.06 -2.29
N GLN A 141 8.56 5.15 -1.20
CA GLN A 141 8.19 4.60 0.10
C GLN A 141 7.79 5.72 1.05
N LEU A 142 6.74 5.51 1.81
CA LEU A 142 6.28 6.41 2.86
C LEU A 142 6.03 5.60 4.12
N VAL A 143 6.67 5.95 5.23
CA VAL A 143 6.40 5.36 6.54
C VAL A 143 5.90 6.45 7.47
N VAL A 144 4.70 6.26 8.02
CA VAL A 144 4.04 7.20 8.94
C VAL A 144 3.69 6.51 10.26
N PRO A 145 3.58 7.24 11.38
CA PRO A 145 3.11 6.67 12.63
C PRO A 145 1.65 6.23 12.51
N SER A 146 1.29 5.13 13.19
CA SER A 146 -0.11 4.71 13.33
C SER A 146 -0.73 5.41 14.54
N TRP A 147 -1.78 6.23 14.31
CA TRP A 147 -2.42 7.05 15.35
C TRP A 147 -3.95 6.86 15.36
N PRO A 148 -4.65 7.27 16.47
CA PRO A 148 -6.09 7.05 16.66
C PRO A 148 -7.00 7.70 15.62
N GLU A 149 -6.55 8.73 14.90
CA GLU A 149 -7.32 9.42 13.86
C GLU A 149 -7.75 8.48 12.74
N ILE A 150 -6.93 7.47 12.44
CA ILE A 150 -7.24 6.44 11.44
C ILE A 150 -8.43 5.60 11.91
N ALA A 151 -8.42 5.17 13.17
CA ALA A 151 -9.51 4.38 13.77
C ALA A 151 -10.84 5.14 13.70
N ARG A 152 -10.83 6.44 14.02
CA ARG A 152 -12.04 7.28 13.96
C ARG A 152 -12.65 7.31 12.57
N VAL A 153 -11.84 7.48 11.51
CA VAL A 153 -12.33 7.47 10.12
C VAL A 153 -12.94 6.10 9.75
N VAL A 154 -12.30 5.01 10.18
CA VAL A 154 -12.81 3.65 9.89
C VAL A 154 -14.14 3.40 10.62
N GLU A 155 -14.25 3.79 11.88
CA GLU A 155 -15.47 3.68 12.68
C GLU A 155 -16.62 4.51 12.08
N ASP A 156 -16.37 5.76 11.68
CA ASP A 156 -17.34 6.62 11.01
C ASP A 156 -17.85 6.03 9.70
N CYS A 157 -17.03 5.25 9.01
CA CYS A 157 -17.41 4.60 7.75
C CYS A 157 -18.25 3.33 7.95
N ARG A 158 -18.23 2.76 9.16
CA ARG A 158 -18.97 1.55 9.55
C ARG A 158 -20.31 1.85 10.18
N SER A 159 -20.46 3.07 10.72
CA SER A 159 -21.67 3.58 11.39
C SER A 159 -22.86 3.81 10.44
#